data_800da6906210ef548c88c86a1a49b57c
#
_entry.id   800da6906210ef548c88c86a1a49b57c
#
_cell.length_a   1.000
_cell.length_b   1.000
_cell.length_c   1.000
_cell.angle_alpha   90.00
_cell.angle_beta   90.00
_cell.angle_gamma   90.00
#
_symmetry.space_group_name_H-M   'P 1'
#
loop_
_entity.id
_entity.type
_entity.pdbx_description
1 polymer ?
#
loop_
_entity_poly.entity_id
_entity_poly.type
_entity_poly.pdbx_seq_one_letter_code
_entity_poly.pdbx_strand_id
1 'polypeptide(L)'
;MNPQNVFLVGTRSLDEGEQALIEREQLSVYTMDMIHLKGIGFVAEDIKRKLKERKIRNVHFSIDVDSIDPRFAPGTGTRVCEGLMPDEFKDFVEHILSTNLIKSMDLVELNLCLDIIDYITARL
;
A
#
# COMPACT_ATOMS: atom_id res chain seq x y z
N MET A 1 16.90 3.08 8.93
CA MET A 1 16.33 2.01 8.07
C MET A 1 17.00 2.13 6.71
N ASN A 2 17.32 1.02 6.03
CA ASN A 2 17.88 1.10 4.67
C ASN A 2 16.74 1.44 3.69
N PRO A 3 16.85 2.51 2.87
CA PRO A 3 15.81 2.89 1.90
C PRO A 3 15.43 1.75 0.95
N GLN A 4 16.36 0.92 0.55
CA GLN A 4 16.08 -0.23 -0.31
C GLN A 4 15.11 -1.26 0.33
N ASN A 5 14.90 -1.21 1.65
CA ASN A 5 13.94 -2.06 2.36
C ASN A 5 12.56 -1.41 2.50
N VAL A 6 12.34 -0.28 1.86
CA VAL A 6 11.02 0.38 1.75
C VAL A 6 10.32 -0.13 0.51
N PHE A 7 9.06 -0.50 0.67
CA PHE A 7 8.16 -0.93 -0.40
C PHE A 7 6.94 -0.01 -0.40
N LEU A 8 6.70 0.67 -1.49
CA LEU A 8 5.51 1.50 -1.70
C LEU A 8 4.57 0.78 -2.66
N VAL A 9 3.31 0.59 -2.26
CA VAL A 9 2.31 -0.18 -3.02
C VAL A 9 1.06 0.67 -3.22
N GLY A 10 0.55 0.70 -4.43
CA GLY A 10 -0.67 1.42 -4.78
C GLY A 10 -0.47 2.91 -5.08
N THR A 11 0.78 3.33 -5.32
CA THR A 11 1.07 4.74 -5.69
C THR A 11 0.50 5.08 -7.06
N ARG A 12 -0.12 6.27 -7.19
CA ARG A 12 -0.74 6.72 -8.47
C ARG A 12 -0.69 8.21 -8.72
N SER A 13 -0.18 8.98 -7.78
CA SER A 13 -0.07 10.44 -7.89
C SER A 13 1.25 10.89 -7.28
N LEU A 14 2.34 10.69 -8.03
CA LEU A 14 3.68 11.06 -7.61
C LEU A 14 4.08 12.37 -8.27
N ASP A 15 4.58 13.31 -7.49
CA ASP A 15 5.19 14.52 -8.01
C ASP A 15 6.64 14.29 -8.46
N GLU A 16 7.24 15.32 -9.11
CA GLU A 16 8.61 15.23 -9.61
C GLU A 16 9.64 15.03 -8.48
N GLY A 17 9.41 15.62 -7.31
CA GLY A 17 10.30 15.48 -6.14
C GLY A 17 10.26 14.09 -5.56
N GLU A 18 9.07 13.49 -5.49
CA GLU A 18 8.87 12.11 -5.04
C GLU A 18 9.49 11.12 -6.02
N GLN A 19 9.30 11.33 -7.33
CA GLN A 19 9.92 10.49 -8.37
C GLN A 19 11.45 10.54 -8.27
N ALA A 20 12.03 11.74 -8.13
CA ALA A 20 13.47 11.91 -7.96
C ALA A 20 14.00 11.22 -6.68
N LEU A 21 13.24 11.28 -5.58
CA LEU A 21 13.58 10.58 -4.34
C LEU A 21 13.56 9.05 -4.52
N ILE A 22 12.51 8.53 -5.14
CA ILE A 22 12.37 7.09 -5.44
C ILE A 22 13.56 6.57 -6.24
N GLU A 23 13.94 7.28 -7.29
CA GLU A 23 15.08 6.92 -8.14
C GLU A 23 16.41 7.00 -7.39
N ARG A 24 16.64 8.11 -6.67
CA ARG A 24 17.87 8.33 -5.91
C ARG A 24 18.08 7.26 -4.85
N GLU A 25 17.06 6.95 -4.09
CA GLU A 25 17.11 5.98 -2.98
C GLU A 25 16.84 4.54 -3.41
N GLN A 26 16.52 4.33 -4.69
CA GLN A 26 16.19 3.01 -5.26
C GLN A 26 15.08 2.29 -4.49
N LEU A 27 14.01 3.00 -4.17
CA LEU A 27 12.86 2.44 -3.47
C LEU A 27 12.14 1.40 -4.35
N SER A 28 11.56 0.38 -3.73
CA SER A 28 10.71 -0.57 -4.44
C SER A 28 9.30 -0.03 -4.53
N VAL A 29 8.88 0.44 -5.70
CA VAL A 29 7.56 1.04 -5.92
C VAL A 29 6.73 0.17 -6.84
N TYR A 30 5.49 -0.09 -6.45
CA TYR A 30 4.48 -0.82 -7.21
C TYR A 30 3.29 0.12 -7.43
N THR A 31 3.27 0.75 -8.60
CA THR A 31 2.22 1.70 -8.97
C THR A 31 0.90 0.99 -9.26
N MET A 32 -0.21 1.73 -9.20
CA MET A 32 -1.51 1.17 -9.60
C MET A 32 -1.50 0.66 -11.04
N ASP A 33 -0.81 1.33 -11.98
CA ASP A 33 -0.65 0.82 -13.35
C ASP A 33 0.02 -0.55 -13.40
N MET A 34 1.04 -0.76 -12.58
CA MET A 34 1.70 -2.06 -12.48
C MET A 34 0.77 -3.12 -11.88
N ILE A 35 0.00 -2.74 -10.86
CA ILE A 35 -0.98 -3.64 -10.21
C ILE A 35 -2.06 -4.05 -11.19
N HIS A 36 -2.63 -3.09 -11.94
CA HIS A 36 -3.63 -3.37 -12.98
C HIS A 36 -3.09 -4.29 -14.08
N LEU A 37 -1.81 -4.12 -14.46
CA LEU A 37 -1.20 -4.93 -15.52
C LEU A 37 -0.84 -6.35 -15.07
N LYS A 38 -0.32 -6.51 -13.86
CA LYS A 38 0.27 -7.78 -13.38
C LYS A 38 -0.53 -8.48 -12.28
N GLY A 39 -1.47 -7.78 -11.69
CA GLY A 39 -2.26 -8.24 -10.54
C GLY A 39 -1.56 -8.04 -9.19
N ILE A 40 -2.38 -7.86 -8.16
CA ILE A 40 -1.91 -7.63 -6.78
C ILE A 40 -1.14 -8.84 -6.22
N GLY A 41 -1.53 -10.05 -6.60
CA GLY A 41 -0.84 -11.29 -6.20
C GLY A 41 0.61 -11.33 -6.68
N PHE A 42 0.89 -10.86 -7.91
CA PHE A 42 2.27 -10.74 -8.40
C PHE A 42 3.10 -9.80 -7.51
N VAL A 43 2.53 -8.65 -7.13
CA VAL A 43 3.20 -7.68 -6.26
C VAL A 43 3.52 -8.28 -4.90
N ALA A 44 2.55 -8.96 -4.29
CA ALA A 44 2.73 -9.63 -3.00
C ALA A 44 3.86 -10.69 -3.06
N GLU A 45 3.89 -11.52 -4.09
CA GLU A 45 4.93 -12.55 -4.24
C GLU A 45 6.31 -11.92 -4.51
N ASP A 46 6.41 -10.85 -5.29
CA ASP A 46 7.69 -10.16 -5.52
C ASP A 46 8.24 -9.54 -4.22
N ILE A 47 7.36 -8.93 -3.40
CA ILE A 47 7.72 -8.41 -2.08
C ILE A 47 8.22 -9.56 -1.19
N LYS A 48 7.49 -10.67 -1.09
CA LYS A 48 7.87 -11.85 -0.30
C LYS A 48 9.25 -12.38 -0.73
N ARG A 49 9.49 -12.48 -2.04
CA ARG A 49 10.77 -12.87 -2.60
C ARG A 49 11.89 -11.92 -2.14
N LYS A 50 11.71 -10.60 -2.31
CA LYS A 50 12.69 -9.58 -1.90
C LYS A 50 12.95 -9.59 -0.39
N LEU A 51 11.92 -9.74 0.44
CA LEU A 51 12.08 -9.89 1.89
C LEU A 51 12.98 -11.09 2.24
N LYS A 52 12.75 -12.22 1.58
CA LYS A 52 13.55 -13.44 1.76
C LYS A 52 15.00 -13.27 1.30
N GLU A 53 15.23 -12.73 0.10
CA GLU A 53 16.56 -12.50 -0.49
C GLU A 53 17.39 -11.55 0.38
N ARG A 54 16.74 -10.50 0.92
CA ARG A 54 17.37 -9.51 1.83
C ARG A 54 17.45 -9.98 3.27
N LYS A 55 16.97 -11.19 3.59
CA LYS A 55 16.95 -11.80 4.94
C LYS A 55 16.26 -10.92 5.99
N ILE A 56 15.21 -10.20 5.57
CA ILE A 56 14.42 -9.35 6.47
C ILE A 56 13.54 -10.24 7.34
N ARG A 57 13.55 -9.97 8.66
CA ARG A 57 12.81 -10.76 9.66
C ARG A 57 11.75 -9.96 10.41
N ASN A 58 11.84 -8.65 10.36
CA ASN A 58 10.92 -7.75 11.04
C ASN A 58 10.43 -6.71 10.03
N VAL A 59 9.14 -6.64 9.85
CA VAL A 59 8.47 -5.71 8.94
C VAL A 59 7.50 -4.86 9.75
N HIS A 60 7.53 -3.56 9.53
CA HIS A 60 6.46 -2.65 9.88
C HIS A 60 5.55 -2.51 8.65
N PHE A 61 4.26 -2.67 8.83
CA PHE A 61 3.27 -2.57 7.76
C PHE A 61 2.37 -1.36 8.02
N SER A 62 2.55 -0.29 7.25
CA SER A 62 1.70 0.90 7.29
C SER A 62 0.62 0.78 6.21
N ILE A 63 -0.62 0.92 6.63
CA ILE A 63 -1.78 0.91 5.75
C ILE A 63 -2.30 2.33 5.64
N ASP A 64 -2.16 2.90 4.46
CA ASP A 64 -2.75 4.17 4.13
C ASP A 64 -4.11 3.95 3.47
N VAL A 65 -5.16 4.50 4.11
CA VAL A 65 -6.54 4.33 3.64
C VAL A 65 -6.74 4.90 2.25
N ASP A 66 -6.00 5.93 1.87
CA ASP A 66 -6.12 6.54 0.55
C ASP A 66 -5.53 5.68 -0.58
N SER A 67 -4.83 4.58 -0.26
CA SER A 67 -4.44 3.57 -1.25
C SER A 67 -5.64 2.86 -1.87
N ILE A 68 -6.76 2.81 -1.17
CA ILE A 68 -8.02 2.22 -1.63
C ILE A 68 -8.78 3.24 -2.50
N ASP A 69 -9.50 2.75 -3.50
CA ASP A 69 -10.31 3.63 -4.36
C ASP A 69 -11.36 4.40 -3.53
N PRO A 70 -11.47 5.73 -3.70
CA PRO A 70 -12.38 6.56 -2.90
C PRO A 70 -13.87 6.24 -3.07
N ARG A 71 -14.25 5.43 -4.05
CA ARG A 71 -15.61 4.88 -4.16
C ARG A 71 -15.95 3.95 -3.00
N PHE A 72 -14.94 3.33 -2.40
CA PHE A 72 -15.06 2.38 -1.29
C PHE A 72 -14.52 2.93 0.02
N ALA A 73 -13.50 3.79 -0.04
CA ALA A 73 -12.87 4.43 1.12
C ALA A 73 -12.90 5.96 1.01
N PRO A 74 -14.09 6.61 1.08
CA PRO A 74 -14.20 8.06 0.95
C PRO A 74 -13.71 8.84 2.18
N GLY A 75 -13.49 8.18 3.32
CA GLY A 75 -13.11 8.78 4.60
C GLY A 75 -11.62 9.11 4.70
N THR A 76 -11.08 9.80 3.69
CA THR A 76 -9.69 10.26 3.66
C THR A 76 -9.57 11.68 3.09
N GLY A 77 -8.46 12.35 3.40
CA GLY A 77 -8.17 13.71 2.93
C GLY A 77 -7.82 13.77 1.44
N THR A 78 -7.06 12.79 0.95
CA THR A 78 -6.54 12.76 -0.42
C THR A 78 -7.28 11.70 -1.25
N ARG A 79 -8.31 12.14 -1.97
CA ARG A 79 -9.16 11.25 -2.77
C ARG A 79 -8.69 11.20 -4.22
N VAL A 80 -7.87 10.24 -4.57
CA VAL A 80 -7.43 9.99 -5.96
C VAL A 80 -8.08 8.71 -6.48
N CYS A 81 -8.76 8.79 -7.62
CA CYS A 81 -9.41 7.64 -8.26
C CYS A 81 -8.39 6.57 -8.71
N GLU A 82 -8.91 5.40 -9.10
CA GLU A 82 -8.12 4.27 -9.59
C GLU A 82 -7.20 3.66 -8.52
N GLY A 83 -7.63 3.70 -7.27
CA GLY A 83 -7.00 3.00 -6.15
C GLY A 83 -7.31 1.51 -6.13
N LEU A 84 -6.78 0.81 -5.13
CA LEU A 84 -7.04 -0.61 -4.91
C LEU A 84 -8.54 -0.88 -4.71
N MET A 85 -9.04 -1.93 -5.32
CA MET A 85 -10.36 -2.46 -5.01
C MET A 85 -10.33 -3.18 -3.64
N PRO A 86 -11.45 -3.23 -2.89
CA PRO A 86 -11.47 -3.90 -1.59
C PRO A 86 -10.96 -5.34 -1.59
N ASP A 87 -11.29 -6.11 -2.63
CA ASP A 87 -10.83 -7.49 -2.76
C ASP A 87 -9.31 -7.55 -3.01
N GLU A 88 -8.76 -6.68 -3.85
CA GLU A 88 -7.32 -6.58 -4.09
C GLU A 88 -6.56 -6.18 -2.81
N PHE A 89 -7.12 -5.21 -2.07
CA PHE A 89 -6.56 -4.79 -0.79
C PHE A 89 -6.54 -5.94 0.21
N LYS A 90 -7.65 -6.63 0.37
CA LYS A 90 -7.78 -7.79 1.25
C LYS A 90 -6.79 -8.89 0.88
N ASP A 91 -6.74 -9.26 -0.40
CA ASP A 91 -5.83 -10.28 -0.90
C ASP A 91 -4.37 -9.91 -0.62
N PHE A 92 -3.99 -8.66 -0.84
CA PHE A 92 -2.65 -8.17 -0.54
C PHE A 92 -2.32 -8.28 0.95
N VAL A 93 -3.21 -7.79 1.82
CA VAL A 93 -3.02 -7.85 3.27
C VAL A 93 -2.86 -9.30 3.74
N GLU A 94 -3.72 -10.21 3.28
CA GLU A 94 -3.63 -11.64 3.63
C GLU A 94 -2.30 -12.25 3.18
N HIS A 95 -1.83 -11.95 1.97
CA HIS A 95 -0.54 -12.42 1.47
C HIS A 95 0.63 -11.91 2.31
N ILE A 96 0.62 -10.64 2.70
CA ILE A 96 1.70 -10.05 3.50
C ILE A 96 1.68 -10.60 4.93
N LEU A 97 0.51 -10.70 5.56
CA LEU A 97 0.36 -11.27 6.90
C LEU A 97 0.80 -12.75 6.96
N SER A 98 0.56 -13.52 5.88
CA SER A 98 0.97 -14.93 5.80
C SER A 98 2.48 -15.15 5.89
N THR A 99 3.29 -14.10 5.72
CA THR A 99 4.75 -14.18 5.88
C THR A 99 5.20 -14.39 7.32
N ASN A 100 4.36 -14.04 8.30
CA ASN A 100 4.68 -14.01 9.72
C ASN A 100 5.86 -13.07 10.08
N LEU A 101 6.21 -12.13 9.20
CA LEU A 101 7.30 -11.16 9.40
C LEU A 101 6.81 -9.84 9.99
N ILE A 102 5.51 -9.57 9.97
CA ILE A 102 4.93 -8.33 10.49
C ILE A 102 5.06 -8.29 12.01
N LYS A 103 5.73 -7.26 12.53
CA LYS A 103 5.95 -7.04 13.97
C LYS A 103 5.22 -5.81 14.50
N SER A 104 4.89 -4.89 13.63
CA SER A 104 4.07 -3.73 13.94
C SER A 104 3.30 -3.31 12.70
N MET A 105 2.16 -2.68 12.91
CA MET A 105 1.38 -2.07 11.84
C MET A 105 0.66 -0.83 12.37
N ASP A 106 0.34 0.06 11.46
CA ASP A 106 -0.57 1.17 11.69
C ASP A 106 -1.57 1.33 10.55
N LEU A 107 -2.59 2.11 10.80
CA LEU A 107 -3.58 2.55 9.83
C LEU A 107 -3.57 4.08 9.87
N VAL A 108 -3.31 4.70 8.73
CA VAL A 108 -3.17 6.16 8.62
C VAL A 108 -4.16 6.75 7.63
N GLU A 109 -4.26 8.07 7.62
CA GLU A 109 -5.11 8.88 6.73
C GLU A 109 -6.62 8.64 6.87
N LEU A 110 -7.10 7.89 7.88
CA LEU A 110 -8.53 7.77 8.15
C LEU A 110 -9.07 9.06 8.76
N ASN A 111 -10.00 9.70 8.08
CA ASN A 111 -10.69 10.90 8.53
C ASN A 111 -12.19 10.66 8.67
N LEU A 112 -12.65 10.42 9.91
CA LEU A 112 -14.05 10.13 10.21
C LEU A 112 -14.99 11.29 9.89
N CYS A 113 -14.52 12.54 9.89
CA CYS A 113 -15.34 13.70 9.51
C CYS A 113 -15.65 13.73 8.01
N LEU A 114 -14.85 13.04 7.20
CA LEU A 114 -15.05 12.91 5.76
C LEU A 114 -15.73 11.59 5.37
N ASP A 115 -15.85 10.66 6.32
CA ASP A 115 -16.47 9.34 6.11
C ASP A 115 -17.99 9.44 6.30
N ILE A 116 -18.63 10.22 5.41
CA ILE A 116 -20.03 10.67 5.53
C ILE A 116 -21.08 9.62 5.14
N ILE A 117 -20.67 8.45 4.65
CA ILE A 117 -21.58 7.38 4.23
C ILE A 117 -21.49 6.22 5.22
N ASP A 118 -22.23 6.33 6.33
CA ASP A 118 -22.32 5.27 7.36
C ASP A 118 -20.97 4.72 7.85
N TYR A 119 -19.94 5.57 7.84
CA TYR A 119 -18.58 5.20 8.21
C TYR A 119 -18.04 4.00 7.39
N ILE A 120 -18.34 4.00 6.10
CA ILE A 120 -18.00 2.88 5.22
C ILE A 120 -16.50 2.59 5.19
N THR A 121 -15.66 3.63 5.22
CA THR A 121 -14.20 3.51 5.23
C THR A 121 -13.71 2.83 6.52
N ALA A 122 -14.26 3.25 7.67
CA ALA A 122 -13.89 2.67 8.96
C ALA A 122 -14.39 1.22 9.16
N ARG A 123 -15.21 0.70 8.24
CA ARG A 123 -15.81 -0.63 8.29
C ARG A 123 -15.21 -1.59 7.28
N LEU A 124 -14.30 -1.11 6.41
CA LEU A 124 -13.52 -1.93 5.51
C LEU A 124 -12.49 -2.78 6.28
#